data_748aed3ad82278318b0a56da3860dfdc
#
_entry.id   748aed3ad82278318b0a56da3860dfdc
#
_cell.length_a   1.000
_cell.length_b   1.000
_cell.length_c   1.000
_cell.angle_alpha   90.00
_cell.angle_beta   90.00
_cell.angle_gamma   90.00
#
_symmetry.space_group_name_H-M   'P 1'
#
loop_
_entity.id
_entity.type
_entity.pdbx_description
1 polymer ?
#
loop_
_entity_poly.entity_id
_entity_poly.type
_entity_poly.pdbx_seq_one_letter_code
_entity_poly.pdbx_strand_id
1 'polypeptide(L)'
;MANILFVMKYPLNGQETLIPKFQGQMAAMERLGHRAWYLGWDEAGIWLCRGEEKKLMHRSRFSRLPGYSHTFLFDDLMEGMKNAVRQMPFALVYMRYMMTFSKAPAAFQAVKESGAKLVMEHPTYPFENGKKTNLLREPVFRYADYVFRQVEPMIDLYTLIGEEAGGTLNGRPAMNITNGVDADSLPLHRSRGEAGPPAILALASMTRGQGYDRLLRAMAPVQEAYVIYFAGGSSDGSLEEWQRLAQELNMGEKAQFLGSVQGAALDELTDQCDIGMGGLGIHRLGQTVSRPLKQREYMARGLPFFYAVNDPDMPEDERMCRHLPDDETIPDGAEILRFAKENRLDAELPARMRAYAREHLGWEQQFKPVLERLGIPWNETSSI
;
A
#
# COMPACT_ATOMS: atom_id res chain seq x y z
N MET A 1 -26.96 -7.03 -3.36
CA MET A 1 -25.72 -7.52 -4.01
C MET A 1 -25.51 -6.77 -5.33
N ALA A 2 -24.40 -6.08 -5.50
CA ALA A 2 -24.06 -5.32 -6.70
C ALA A 2 -22.70 -5.75 -7.25
N ASN A 3 -22.44 -5.48 -8.55
CA ASN A 3 -21.11 -5.65 -9.11
C ASN A 3 -20.30 -4.37 -8.88
N ILE A 4 -19.07 -4.52 -8.42
CA ILE A 4 -18.09 -3.46 -8.22
C ILE A 4 -16.91 -3.75 -9.15
N LEU A 5 -16.47 -2.78 -9.93
CA LEU A 5 -15.31 -2.91 -10.81
C LEU A 5 -14.11 -2.18 -10.24
N PHE A 6 -13.03 -2.90 -9.99
CA PHE A 6 -11.73 -2.32 -9.63
C PHE A 6 -10.88 -2.09 -10.89
N VAL A 7 -10.37 -0.88 -11.03
CA VAL A 7 -9.49 -0.47 -12.13
C VAL A 7 -8.16 -0.02 -11.59
N MET A 8 -7.14 -0.86 -11.77
CA MET A 8 -5.79 -0.65 -11.28
C MET A 8 -4.79 -1.40 -12.17
N LYS A 9 -3.51 -1.13 -12.02
CA LYS A 9 -2.46 -1.89 -12.72
C LYS A 9 -2.28 -3.25 -12.05
N TYR A 10 -3.08 -4.24 -12.44
CA TYR A 10 -3.04 -5.59 -11.88
C TYR A 10 -2.47 -6.58 -12.93
N PRO A 11 -1.18 -6.96 -12.86
CA PRO A 11 -0.61 -7.96 -13.74
C PRO A 11 -1.15 -9.35 -13.38
N LEU A 12 -1.58 -10.11 -14.38
CA LEU A 12 -2.05 -11.48 -14.18
C LEU A 12 -0.89 -12.49 -14.07
N ASN A 13 0.24 -12.16 -14.69
CA ASN A 13 1.47 -12.93 -14.68
C ASN A 13 2.57 -12.03 -14.11
N GLY A 14 2.81 -12.08 -12.80
CA GLY A 14 3.85 -11.27 -12.20
C GLY A 14 3.64 -11.03 -10.70
N GLN A 15 4.68 -10.52 -10.08
CA GLN A 15 4.65 -10.13 -8.67
C GLN A 15 4.77 -8.60 -8.59
N GLU A 16 3.74 -7.94 -8.07
CA GLU A 16 3.80 -6.53 -7.70
C GLU A 16 3.50 -6.39 -6.20
N THR A 17 4.21 -5.50 -5.52
CA THR A 17 4.09 -5.28 -4.06
C THR A 17 2.70 -4.80 -3.62
N LEU A 18 1.90 -4.27 -4.54
CA LEU A 18 0.54 -3.78 -4.27
C LEU A 18 -0.56 -4.86 -4.46
N ILE A 19 -0.23 -6.04 -4.98
CA ILE A 19 -1.22 -7.11 -5.18
C ILE A 19 -1.96 -7.46 -3.89
N PRO A 20 -1.30 -7.67 -2.73
CA PRO A 20 -2.01 -7.95 -1.47
C PRO A 20 -2.98 -6.83 -1.06
N LYS A 21 -2.63 -5.57 -1.26
CA LYS A 21 -3.55 -4.44 -1.05
C LYS A 21 -4.80 -4.59 -1.90
N PHE A 22 -4.65 -4.83 -3.19
CA PHE A 22 -5.77 -4.94 -4.12
C PHE A 22 -6.66 -6.15 -3.82
N GLN A 23 -6.04 -7.27 -3.46
CA GLN A 23 -6.77 -8.47 -3.03
C GLN A 23 -7.58 -8.21 -1.77
N GLY A 24 -6.99 -7.54 -0.77
CA GLY A 24 -7.70 -7.14 0.45
C GLY A 24 -8.88 -6.20 0.17
N GLN A 25 -8.73 -5.24 -0.75
CA GLN A 25 -9.81 -4.35 -1.17
C GLN A 25 -10.97 -5.12 -1.83
N MET A 26 -10.68 -6.05 -2.71
CA MET A 26 -11.69 -6.88 -3.36
C MET A 26 -12.38 -7.82 -2.37
N ALA A 27 -11.61 -8.48 -1.50
CA ALA A 27 -12.15 -9.37 -0.46
C ALA A 27 -13.09 -8.62 0.50
N ALA A 28 -12.76 -7.39 0.88
CA ALA A 28 -13.62 -6.56 1.71
C ALA A 28 -14.96 -6.24 1.02
N MET A 29 -14.97 -5.94 -0.27
CA MET A 29 -16.22 -5.73 -1.01
C MET A 29 -17.07 -7.01 -1.09
N GLU A 30 -16.44 -8.18 -1.22
CA GLU A 30 -17.17 -9.47 -1.17
C GLU A 30 -17.77 -9.69 0.23
N ARG A 31 -17.03 -9.40 1.32
CA ARG A 31 -17.55 -9.49 2.70
C ARG A 31 -18.68 -8.47 2.98
N LEU A 32 -18.68 -7.33 2.29
CA LEU A 32 -19.77 -6.34 2.32
C LEU A 32 -20.96 -6.72 1.42
N GLY A 33 -21.00 -7.94 0.87
CA GLY A 33 -22.13 -8.48 0.12
C GLY A 33 -22.17 -8.09 -1.34
N HIS A 34 -21.07 -7.66 -1.94
CA HIS A 34 -20.96 -7.31 -3.35
C HIS A 34 -20.17 -8.36 -4.15
N ARG A 35 -20.15 -8.23 -5.48
CA ARG A 35 -19.30 -9.02 -6.37
C ARG A 35 -18.16 -8.13 -6.84
N ALA A 36 -16.93 -8.44 -6.42
CA ALA A 36 -15.74 -7.67 -6.78
C ALA A 36 -15.13 -8.21 -8.09
N TRP A 37 -15.17 -7.40 -9.12
CA TRP A 37 -14.53 -7.63 -10.41
C TRP A 37 -13.30 -6.73 -10.53
N TYR A 38 -12.29 -7.16 -11.28
CA TYR A 38 -11.12 -6.32 -11.55
C TYR A 38 -10.63 -6.43 -12.99
N LEU A 39 -9.96 -5.40 -13.46
CA LEU A 39 -9.23 -5.44 -14.72
C LEU A 39 -7.80 -5.90 -14.47
N GLY A 40 -7.50 -7.12 -14.93
CA GLY A 40 -6.14 -7.63 -14.96
C GLY A 40 -5.55 -7.53 -16.38
N TRP A 41 -4.22 -7.50 -16.48
CA TRP A 41 -3.54 -7.46 -17.76
C TRP A 41 -2.45 -8.53 -17.91
N ASP A 42 -2.26 -8.99 -19.14
CA ASP A 42 -1.17 -9.86 -19.58
C ASP A 42 -0.74 -9.51 -21.03
N GLU A 43 0.10 -10.36 -21.64
CA GLU A 43 0.54 -10.14 -23.02
C GLU A 43 -0.59 -10.14 -24.05
N ALA A 44 -1.72 -10.77 -23.78
CA ALA A 44 -2.85 -10.82 -24.69
C ALA A 44 -3.72 -9.54 -24.62
N GLY A 45 -3.73 -8.86 -23.47
CA GLY A 45 -4.49 -7.63 -23.29
C GLY A 45 -5.09 -7.45 -21.90
N ILE A 46 -6.27 -6.80 -21.86
CA ILE A 46 -6.99 -6.48 -20.62
C ILE A 46 -8.14 -7.47 -20.46
N TRP A 47 -8.20 -8.05 -19.28
CA TRP A 47 -9.17 -9.05 -18.89
C TRP A 47 -10.06 -8.55 -17.75
N LEU A 48 -11.35 -8.82 -17.83
CA LEU A 48 -12.27 -8.71 -16.70
C LEU A 48 -12.23 -10.03 -15.93
N CYS A 49 -11.87 -9.97 -14.66
CA CYS A 49 -11.62 -11.14 -13.83
C CYS A 49 -12.45 -11.11 -12.55
N ARG A 50 -12.87 -12.30 -12.09
CA ARG A 50 -13.46 -12.55 -10.76
C ARG A 50 -13.27 -14.03 -10.40
N GLY A 51 -12.46 -14.34 -9.38
CA GLY A 51 -12.07 -15.72 -9.10
C GLY A 51 -11.45 -16.38 -10.33
N GLU A 52 -12.01 -17.49 -10.78
CA GLU A 52 -11.57 -18.20 -11.99
C GLU A 52 -12.19 -17.63 -13.29
N GLU A 53 -13.24 -16.84 -13.18
CA GLU A 53 -13.88 -16.20 -14.33
C GLU A 53 -12.94 -15.17 -14.96
N LYS A 54 -12.69 -15.32 -16.25
CA LYS A 54 -11.80 -14.44 -17.01
C LYS A 54 -12.35 -14.19 -18.40
N LYS A 55 -12.59 -12.92 -18.76
CA LYS A 55 -13.10 -12.51 -20.06
C LYS A 55 -12.24 -11.41 -20.66
N LEU A 56 -11.78 -11.61 -21.90
CA LEU A 56 -10.98 -10.62 -22.61
C LEU A 56 -11.84 -9.40 -22.98
N MET A 57 -11.46 -8.22 -22.45
CA MET A 57 -12.14 -6.95 -22.71
C MET A 57 -11.46 -6.14 -23.81
N HIS A 58 -10.15 -6.20 -23.91
CA HIS A 58 -9.38 -5.48 -24.92
C HIS A 58 -8.12 -6.25 -25.28
N ARG A 59 -7.84 -6.39 -26.60
CA ARG A 59 -6.58 -6.96 -27.10
C ARG A 59 -5.53 -5.85 -27.18
N SER A 60 -4.43 -6.01 -26.46
CA SER A 60 -3.31 -5.08 -26.58
C SER A 60 -2.51 -5.34 -27.86
N ARG A 61 -2.14 -4.25 -28.53
CA ARG A 61 -1.23 -4.32 -29.70
C ARG A 61 0.24 -4.14 -29.31
N PHE A 62 0.48 -3.61 -28.13
CA PHE A 62 1.79 -3.14 -27.69
C PHE A 62 2.30 -3.81 -26.39
N SER A 63 1.56 -4.80 -25.88
CA SER A 63 1.85 -5.47 -24.61
C SER A 63 3.26 -6.07 -24.51
N ARG A 64 3.86 -6.45 -25.63
CA ARG A 64 5.22 -7.02 -25.71
C ARG A 64 6.33 -5.96 -25.83
N LEU A 65 5.99 -4.69 -25.95
CA LEU A 65 6.99 -3.65 -26.08
C LEU A 65 7.62 -3.33 -24.72
N PRO A 66 8.95 -3.11 -24.66
CA PRO A 66 9.58 -2.62 -23.46
C PRO A 66 8.92 -1.31 -22.97
N GLY A 67 8.62 -1.23 -21.67
CA GLY A 67 7.99 -0.04 -21.09
C GLY A 67 6.47 0.06 -21.28
N TYR A 68 5.81 -0.96 -21.85
CA TYR A 68 4.37 -1.01 -22.03
C TYR A 68 3.59 -0.65 -20.76
N SER A 69 3.98 -1.21 -19.62
CA SER A 69 3.31 -0.96 -18.32
C SER A 69 3.43 0.49 -17.83
N HIS A 70 4.29 1.29 -18.44
CA HIS A 70 4.49 2.71 -18.09
C HIS A 70 3.88 3.67 -19.11
N THR A 71 3.32 3.16 -20.22
CA THR A 71 2.82 3.96 -21.33
C THR A 71 1.47 3.47 -21.84
N PHE A 72 1.47 2.51 -22.77
CA PHE A 72 0.26 2.06 -23.48
C PHE A 72 -0.76 1.34 -22.59
N LEU A 73 -0.32 0.71 -21.48
CA LEU A 73 -1.20 0.02 -20.55
C LEU A 73 -2.33 0.93 -20.03
N PHE A 74 -2.06 2.21 -19.82
CA PHE A 74 -3.08 3.14 -19.32
C PHE A 74 -4.26 3.29 -20.29
N ASP A 75 -3.97 3.47 -21.58
CA ASP A 75 -5.00 3.56 -22.61
C ASP A 75 -5.71 2.22 -22.82
N ASP A 76 -4.99 1.09 -22.76
CA ASP A 76 -5.57 -0.25 -22.86
C ASP A 76 -6.51 -0.55 -21.66
N LEU A 77 -6.15 -0.15 -20.45
CA LEU A 77 -7.02 -0.25 -19.28
C LEU A 77 -8.30 0.59 -19.45
N MET A 78 -8.20 1.79 -20.05
CA MET A 78 -9.37 2.61 -20.35
C MET A 78 -10.28 1.94 -21.38
N GLU A 79 -9.73 1.33 -22.41
CA GLU A 79 -10.52 0.54 -23.37
C GLU A 79 -11.17 -0.68 -22.71
N GLY A 80 -10.42 -1.37 -21.82
CA GLY A 80 -10.94 -2.48 -21.02
C GLY A 80 -12.10 -2.06 -20.12
N MET A 81 -11.96 -0.95 -19.40
CA MET A 81 -13.00 -0.37 -18.55
C MET A 81 -14.26 -0.01 -19.35
N LYS A 82 -14.10 0.71 -20.46
CA LYS A 82 -15.20 1.05 -21.36
C LYS A 82 -15.99 -0.19 -21.82
N ASN A 83 -15.26 -1.23 -22.23
CA ASN A 83 -15.88 -2.45 -22.73
C ASN A 83 -16.55 -3.26 -21.60
N ALA A 84 -15.98 -3.27 -20.40
CA ALA A 84 -16.56 -3.94 -19.24
C ALA A 84 -17.91 -3.32 -18.84
N VAL A 85 -17.96 -1.98 -18.66
CA VAL A 85 -19.20 -1.30 -18.24
C VAL A 85 -20.31 -1.33 -19.31
N ARG A 86 -19.96 -1.52 -20.58
CA ARG A 86 -20.94 -1.72 -21.65
C ARG A 86 -21.50 -3.13 -21.72
N GLN A 87 -20.76 -4.13 -21.23
CA GLN A 87 -21.17 -5.53 -21.30
C GLN A 87 -21.88 -6.03 -20.05
N MET A 88 -21.64 -5.38 -18.92
CA MET A 88 -22.20 -5.79 -17.63
C MET A 88 -22.51 -4.57 -16.76
N PRO A 89 -23.65 -4.56 -16.01
CA PRO A 89 -23.97 -3.47 -15.11
C PRO A 89 -23.08 -3.50 -13.86
N PHE A 90 -22.50 -2.35 -13.51
CA PHE A 90 -21.77 -2.11 -12.27
C PHE A 90 -22.46 -1.00 -11.48
N ALA A 91 -22.50 -1.11 -10.16
CA ALA A 91 -22.95 -0.03 -9.29
C ALA A 91 -21.81 0.97 -9.02
N LEU A 92 -20.57 0.47 -9.00
CA LEU A 92 -19.39 1.26 -8.70
C LEU A 92 -18.22 0.83 -9.58
N VAL A 93 -17.50 1.81 -10.10
CA VAL A 93 -16.15 1.69 -10.63
C VAL A 93 -15.20 2.34 -9.64
N TYR A 94 -14.38 1.55 -8.96
CA TYR A 94 -13.37 2.00 -8.02
C TYR A 94 -12.01 2.00 -8.71
N MET A 95 -11.51 3.17 -9.04
CA MET A 95 -10.30 3.34 -9.82
C MET A 95 -9.18 3.93 -8.97
N ARG A 96 -8.02 3.27 -8.97
CA ARG A 96 -6.79 3.87 -8.44
C ARG A 96 -6.29 4.92 -9.42
N TYR A 97 -5.91 6.11 -8.92
CA TYR A 97 -5.34 7.16 -9.76
C TYR A 97 -4.18 6.65 -10.60
N MET A 98 -4.23 6.94 -11.87
CA MET A 98 -3.19 6.68 -12.86
C MET A 98 -3.20 7.78 -13.92
N MET A 99 -2.09 7.93 -14.65
CA MET A 99 -2.04 8.89 -15.76
C MET A 99 -3.13 8.58 -16.78
N THR A 100 -3.79 9.63 -17.27
CA THR A 100 -4.86 9.54 -18.24
C THR A 100 -4.41 10.06 -19.60
N PHE A 101 -4.70 9.29 -20.64
CA PHE A 101 -4.34 9.61 -22.01
C PHE A 101 -5.57 9.58 -22.93
N SER A 102 -5.35 9.39 -24.22
CA SER A 102 -6.33 9.60 -25.29
C SER A 102 -7.64 8.81 -25.15
N LYS A 103 -7.62 7.66 -24.48
CA LYS A 103 -8.79 6.77 -24.31
C LYS A 103 -9.63 7.08 -23.05
N ALA A 104 -9.10 7.85 -22.12
CA ALA A 104 -9.77 8.15 -20.86
C ALA A 104 -11.13 8.88 -21.05
N PRO A 105 -11.27 9.92 -21.87
CA PRO A 105 -12.57 10.60 -22.02
C PRO A 105 -13.71 9.67 -22.44
N ALA A 106 -13.49 8.81 -23.42
CA ALA A 106 -14.50 7.87 -23.88
C ALA A 106 -14.82 6.76 -22.85
N ALA A 107 -13.83 6.37 -22.04
CA ALA A 107 -14.02 5.37 -20.99
C ALA A 107 -14.81 5.93 -19.81
N PHE A 108 -14.47 7.13 -19.35
CA PHE A 108 -15.20 7.83 -18.27
C PHE A 108 -16.64 8.16 -18.68
N GLN A 109 -16.82 8.59 -19.92
CA GLN A 109 -18.16 8.83 -20.46
C GLN A 109 -18.99 7.54 -20.46
N ALA A 110 -18.42 6.40 -20.85
CA ALA A 110 -19.10 5.11 -20.81
C ALA A 110 -19.49 4.68 -19.39
N VAL A 111 -18.66 4.96 -18.37
CA VAL A 111 -19.01 4.74 -16.96
C VAL A 111 -20.23 5.59 -16.59
N LYS A 112 -20.23 6.87 -16.96
CA LYS A 112 -21.35 7.79 -16.71
C LYS A 112 -22.64 7.32 -17.36
N GLU A 113 -22.57 6.91 -18.63
CA GLU A 113 -23.71 6.40 -19.42
C GLU A 113 -24.28 5.09 -18.84
N SER A 114 -23.43 4.25 -18.21
CA SER A 114 -23.86 3.01 -17.58
C SER A 114 -24.63 3.23 -16.26
N GLY A 115 -24.58 4.44 -15.70
CA GLY A 115 -25.16 4.77 -14.40
C GLY A 115 -24.29 4.33 -13.20
N ALA A 116 -23.12 3.75 -13.42
CA ALA A 116 -22.19 3.40 -12.36
C ALA A 116 -21.61 4.66 -11.69
N LYS A 117 -21.42 4.61 -10.37
CA LYS A 117 -20.66 5.62 -9.64
C LYS A 117 -19.18 5.44 -9.93
N LEU A 118 -18.45 6.56 -10.03
CA LEU A 118 -17.00 6.54 -10.25
C LEU A 118 -16.27 7.11 -9.04
N VAL A 119 -15.49 6.26 -8.38
CA VAL A 119 -14.59 6.66 -7.28
C VAL A 119 -13.15 6.61 -7.78
N MET A 120 -12.37 7.63 -7.44
CA MET A 120 -10.94 7.66 -7.72
C MET A 120 -10.13 7.70 -6.43
N GLU A 121 -9.34 6.63 -6.20
CA GLU A 121 -8.42 6.55 -5.06
C GLU A 121 -7.10 7.27 -5.37
N HIS A 122 -6.76 8.25 -4.57
CA HIS A 122 -5.44 8.84 -4.53
C HIS A 122 -4.60 8.18 -3.43
N PRO A 123 -3.56 7.41 -3.79
CA PRO A 123 -2.79 6.61 -2.83
C PRO A 123 -1.87 7.40 -1.92
N THR A 124 -1.65 8.68 -2.23
CA THR A 124 -0.85 9.63 -1.45
C THR A 124 -1.41 11.02 -1.67
N TYR A 125 -1.78 11.69 -0.60
CA TYR A 125 -2.28 13.06 -0.64
C TYR A 125 -1.60 13.89 0.46
N PRO A 126 -1.17 15.15 0.22
CA PRO A 126 -1.18 15.81 -1.08
C PRO A 126 -0.23 15.17 -2.09
N PHE A 127 -0.54 15.34 -3.38
CA PHE A 127 0.36 14.86 -4.41
C PHE A 127 1.64 15.68 -4.39
N GLU A 128 2.75 15.04 -4.17
CA GLU A 128 3.99 15.54 -4.73
C GLU A 128 3.99 15.27 -6.24
N ASN A 129 3.52 16.21 -7.02
CA ASN A 129 3.88 16.30 -8.42
C ASN A 129 5.40 16.44 -8.42
N GLY A 130 6.08 15.33 -8.70
CA GLY A 130 7.53 15.20 -8.53
C GLY A 130 8.27 16.39 -9.12
N LYS A 131 8.82 17.21 -8.24
CA LYS A 131 9.59 18.44 -8.56
C LYS A 131 10.89 18.18 -9.35
N LYS A 132 11.10 16.94 -9.79
CA LYS A 132 12.21 16.55 -10.66
C LYS A 132 11.69 15.78 -11.87
N THR A 133 10.81 16.39 -12.65
CA THR A 133 10.50 15.86 -13.97
C THR A 133 11.71 16.06 -14.86
N ASN A 134 12.18 14.97 -15.44
CA ASN A 134 13.11 15.05 -16.56
C ASN A 134 12.44 15.90 -17.66
N LEU A 135 13.09 16.95 -18.13
CA LEU A 135 12.58 17.86 -19.17
C LEU A 135 11.98 17.12 -20.38
N LEU A 136 12.49 15.92 -20.69
CA LEU A 136 11.99 15.08 -21.79
C LEU A 136 10.60 14.48 -21.50
N ARG A 137 10.19 14.35 -20.24
CA ARG A 137 8.87 13.79 -19.85
C ARG A 137 7.81 14.85 -19.59
N GLU A 138 8.21 16.11 -19.46
CA GLU A 138 7.32 17.23 -19.19
C GLU A 138 6.13 17.30 -20.17
N PRO A 139 6.30 17.17 -21.52
CA PRO A 139 5.16 17.20 -22.44
C PRO A 139 4.16 16.09 -22.20
N VAL A 140 4.62 14.90 -21.79
CA VAL A 140 3.74 13.74 -21.50
C VAL A 140 2.90 14.02 -20.27
N PHE A 141 3.47 14.56 -19.20
CA PHE A 141 2.73 14.91 -17.98
C PHE A 141 1.72 16.02 -18.26
N ARG A 142 2.10 17.08 -18.99
CA ARG A 142 1.19 18.17 -19.39
C ARG A 142 0.01 17.67 -20.23
N TYR A 143 0.26 16.72 -21.14
CA TYR A 143 -0.82 16.11 -21.90
C TYR A 143 -1.72 15.26 -21.02
N ALA A 144 -1.16 14.45 -20.11
CA ALA A 144 -1.94 13.67 -19.16
C ALA A 144 -2.81 14.57 -18.26
N ASP A 145 -2.26 15.67 -17.75
CA ASP A 145 -3.01 16.67 -16.97
C ASP A 145 -4.13 17.32 -17.77
N TYR A 146 -3.85 17.67 -19.03
CA TYR A 146 -4.89 18.21 -19.93
C TYR A 146 -6.05 17.25 -20.11
N VAL A 147 -5.76 15.96 -20.36
CA VAL A 147 -6.80 14.93 -20.50
C VAL A 147 -7.51 14.71 -19.15
N PHE A 148 -6.77 14.68 -18.04
CA PHE A 148 -7.35 14.49 -16.72
C PHE A 148 -8.40 15.56 -16.39
N ARG A 149 -8.11 16.83 -16.67
CA ARG A 149 -9.06 17.95 -16.47
C ARG A 149 -10.37 17.77 -17.25
N GLN A 150 -10.37 17.05 -18.37
CA GLN A 150 -11.59 16.76 -19.13
C GLN A 150 -12.45 15.67 -18.47
N VAL A 151 -11.82 14.69 -17.81
CA VAL A 151 -12.52 13.55 -17.19
C VAL A 151 -12.85 13.78 -15.71
N GLU A 152 -12.11 14.65 -15.04
CA GLU A 152 -12.29 14.96 -13.61
C GLU A 152 -13.75 15.33 -13.24
N PRO A 153 -14.52 16.10 -14.04
CA PRO A 153 -15.93 16.38 -13.75
C PRO A 153 -16.83 15.15 -13.68
N MET A 154 -16.39 14.02 -14.22
CA MET A 154 -17.14 12.76 -14.22
C MET A 154 -16.90 11.91 -12.96
N ILE A 155 -15.97 12.30 -12.09
CA ILE A 155 -15.67 11.61 -10.82
C ILE A 155 -16.73 11.98 -9.80
N ASP A 156 -17.39 10.98 -9.21
CA ASP A 156 -18.43 11.20 -8.19
C ASP A 156 -17.81 11.43 -6.80
N LEU A 157 -16.70 10.75 -6.48
CA LEU A 157 -16.03 10.85 -5.19
C LEU A 157 -14.52 10.55 -5.31
N TYR A 158 -13.71 11.35 -4.65
CA TYR A 158 -12.32 11.02 -4.37
C TYR A 158 -12.17 10.31 -3.03
N THR A 159 -11.37 9.25 -2.99
CA THR A 159 -10.84 8.69 -1.74
C THR A 159 -9.36 9.01 -1.62
N LEU A 160 -8.94 9.62 -0.52
CA LEU A 160 -7.60 10.18 -0.33
C LEU A 160 -6.90 9.50 0.83
N ILE A 161 -5.68 9.01 0.59
CA ILE A 161 -4.83 8.40 1.62
C ILE A 161 -3.68 9.36 1.91
N GLY A 162 -3.59 9.86 3.14
CA GLY A 162 -2.60 10.86 3.56
C GLY A 162 -3.22 11.96 4.41
N GLU A 163 -2.90 13.21 4.10
CA GLU A 163 -3.43 14.38 4.81
C GLU A 163 -4.92 14.59 4.54
N GLU A 164 -5.59 15.36 5.38
CA GLU A 164 -7.01 15.64 5.23
C GLU A 164 -7.27 16.72 4.17
N ALA A 165 -8.26 16.49 3.31
CA ALA A 165 -8.61 17.37 2.21
C ALA A 165 -9.84 18.27 2.48
N GLY A 166 -10.37 18.29 3.69
CA GLY A 166 -11.50 19.16 4.04
C GLY A 166 -12.80 18.88 3.27
N GLY A 167 -13.02 17.65 2.81
CA GLY A 167 -14.27 17.20 2.17
C GLY A 167 -14.39 17.42 0.67
N THR A 168 -13.44 18.13 0.03
CA THR A 168 -13.42 18.36 -1.42
C THR A 168 -12.00 18.36 -1.98
N LEU A 169 -11.87 17.90 -3.22
CA LEU A 169 -10.64 18.01 -4.02
C LEU A 169 -11.02 18.58 -5.39
N ASN A 170 -10.41 19.69 -5.82
CA ASN A 170 -10.70 20.37 -7.08
C ASN A 170 -12.20 20.64 -7.30
N GLY A 171 -12.94 20.97 -6.24
CA GLY A 171 -14.39 21.22 -6.29
C GLY A 171 -15.25 19.95 -6.41
N ARG A 172 -14.67 18.77 -6.34
CA ARG A 172 -15.38 17.48 -6.32
C ARG A 172 -15.43 16.92 -4.89
N PRO A 173 -16.47 16.16 -4.53
CA PRO A 173 -16.53 15.49 -3.23
C PRO A 173 -15.28 14.65 -3.01
N ALA A 174 -14.71 14.74 -1.82
CA ALA A 174 -13.56 13.94 -1.38
C ALA A 174 -13.77 13.45 0.05
N MET A 175 -13.20 12.31 0.38
CA MET A 175 -13.14 11.82 1.75
C MET A 175 -11.81 11.13 1.99
N ASN A 176 -11.30 11.26 3.19
CA ASN A 176 -10.11 10.54 3.60
C ASN A 176 -10.46 9.10 3.96
N ILE A 177 -9.61 8.20 3.52
CA ILE A 177 -9.56 6.80 3.94
C ILE A 177 -8.14 6.48 4.38
N THR A 178 -7.96 5.36 5.05
CA THR A 178 -6.61 4.85 5.31
C THR A 178 -6.24 3.71 4.36
N ASN A 179 -4.97 3.35 4.31
CA ASN A 179 -4.59 2.05 3.81
C ASN A 179 -5.15 0.99 4.75
N GLY A 180 -5.97 0.12 4.22
CA GLY A 180 -6.49 -1.01 4.98
C GLY A 180 -5.57 -2.23 4.92
N VAL A 181 -5.92 -3.23 5.69
CA VAL A 181 -5.29 -4.56 5.68
C VAL A 181 -6.35 -5.64 5.77
N ASP A 182 -6.12 -6.76 5.11
CA ASP A 182 -6.89 -7.98 5.33
C ASP A 182 -6.18 -8.82 6.40
N ALA A 183 -6.54 -8.58 7.66
CA ALA A 183 -5.85 -9.18 8.81
C ALA A 183 -6.00 -10.71 8.84
N ASP A 184 -7.07 -11.26 8.24
CA ASP A 184 -7.33 -12.69 8.24
C ASP A 184 -6.54 -13.45 7.17
N SER A 185 -6.07 -12.75 6.15
CA SER A 185 -5.20 -13.32 5.10
C SER A 185 -3.74 -13.48 5.53
N LEU A 186 -3.34 -12.91 6.66
CA LEU A 186 -1.97 -12.92 7.15
C LEU A 186 -1.80 -13.90 8.32
N PRO A 187 -0.69 -14.65 8.41
CA PRO A 187 -0.40 -15.47 9.58
C PRO A 187 -0.19 -14.58 10.82
N LEU A 188 -0.60 -15.08 11.98
CA LEU A 188 -0.32 -14.42 13.26
C LEU A 188 1.15 -14.69 13.63
N HIS A 189 1.86 -13.64 14.00
CA HIS A 189 3.24 -13.70 14.47
C HIS A 189 3.39 -14.67 15.66
N ARG A 190 4.42 -15.49 15.61
CA ARG A 190 4.78 -16.44 16.66
C ARG A 190 6.05 -15.96 17.35
N SER A 191 5.88 -15.43 18.56
CA SER A 191 7.03 -15.01 19.35
C SER A 191 7.98 -16.17 19.60
N ARG A 192 9.28 -15.91 19.47
CA ARG A 192 10.37 -16.87 19.80
C ARG A 192 10.64 -16.94 21.31
N GLY A 193 10.00 -16.10 22.11
CA GLY A 193 10.38 -15.93 23.51
C GLY A 193 11.85 -15.47 23.64
N GLU A 194 12.59 -16.04 24.56
CA GLU A 194 14.01 -15.67 24.79
C GLU A 194 15.00 -16.35 23.85
N ALA A 195 14.54 -17.06 22.82
CA ALA A 195 15.42 -17.78 21.91
C ALA A 195 16.24 -16.83 21.02
N GLY A 196 17.55 -16.86 21.20
CA GLY A 196 18.52 -16.09 20.40
C GLY A 196 18.53 -14.57 20.69
N PRO A 197 19.39 -13.81 19.98
CA PRO A 197 19.48 -12.36 20.11
C PRO A 197 18.19 -11.68 19.61
N PRO A 198 17.83 -10.53 20.17
CA PRO A 198 16.72 -9.72 19.64
C PRO A 198 16.89 -9.42 18.14
N ALA A 199 15.78 -9.53 17.39
CA ALA A 199 15.79 -9.36 15.95
C ALA A 199 14.79 -8.29 15.49
N ILE A 200 15.22 -7.45 14.56
CA ILE A 200 14.46 -6.33 14.03
C ILE A 200 14.19 -6.56 12.54
N LEU A 201 12.92 -6.46 12.11
CA LEU A 201 12.53 -6.53 10.71
C LEU A 201 12.40 -5.13 10.10
N ALA A 202 13.25 -4.79 9.15
CA ALA A 202 13.18 -3.58 8.35
C ALA A 202 12.67 -3.92 6.92
N LEU A 203 11.34 -4.03 6.79
CA LEU A 203 10.66 -4.45 5.55
C LEU A 203 10.20 -3.23 4.74
N ALA A 204 10.75 -2.99 3.56
CA ALA A 204 10.21 -2.07 2.54
C ALA A 204 11.00 -2.11 1.23
N SER A 205 10.45 -1.46 0.17
CA SER A 205 11.31 -0.95 -0.91
C SER A 205 12.33 0.02 -0.32
N MET A 206 13.61 -0.28 -0.51
CA MET A 206 14.70 0.47 0.10
C MET A 206 14.87 1.81 -0.60
N THR A 207 14.34 2.88 0.01
CA THR A 207 14.43 4.27 -0.44
C THR A 207 14.80 5.17 0.73
N ARG A 208 15.36 6.35 0.46
CA ARG A 208 15.79 7.31 1.49
C ARG A 208 14.71 7.67 2.50
N GLY A 209 13.43 7.67 2.08
CA GLY A 209 12.28 7.89 2.96
C GLY A 209 12.08 6.81 4.03
N GLN A 210 12.74 5.64 3.94
CA GLN A 210 12.65 4.63 4.99
C GLN A 210 13.49 4.98 6.23
N GLY A 211 14.56 5.78 6.10
CA GLY A 211 15.40 6.20 7.22
C GLY A 211 16.23 5.06 7.84
N TYR A 212 16.68 4.09 7.03
CA TYR A 212 17.48 2.97 7.51
C TYR A 212 18.86 3.40 8.02
N ASP A 213 19.39 4.50 7.51
CA ASP A 213 20.57 5.16 8.04
C ASP A 213 20.43 5.58 9.50
N ARG A 214 19.24 6.06 9.90
CA ARG A 214 18.93 6.39 11.29
C ARG A 214 18.95 5.15 12.18
N LEU A 215 18.37 4.02 11.72
CA LEU A 215 18.41 2.76 12.44
C LEU A 215 19.86 2.23 12.57
N LEU A 216 20.62 2.21 11.48
CA LEU A 216 22.01 1.76 11.49
C LEU A 216 22.86 2.56 12.51
N ARG A 217 22.72 3.90 12.50
CA ARG A 217 23.43 4.78 13.45
C ARG A 217 22.97 4.60 14.89
N ALA A 218 21.67 4.36 15.10
CA ALA A 218 21.11 4.08 16.43
C ALA A 218 21.66 2.78 17.03
N MET A 219 21.76 1.75 16.21
CA MET A 219 22.12 0.41 16.66
C MET A 219 23.64 0.13 16.72
N ALA A 220 24.44 0.85 15.94
CA ALA A 220 25.89 0.65 15.89
C ALA A 220 26.59 0.71 17.26
N PRO A 221 26.30 1.67 18.17
CA PRO A 221 26.94 1.75 19.48
C PRO A 221 26.47 0.67 20.48
N VAL A 222 25.40 -0.07 20.16
CA VAL A 222 24.85 -1.09 21.07
C VAL A 222 25.78 -2.31 21.10
N GLN A 223 26.33 -2.60 22.30
CA GLN A 223 27.29 -3.71 22.51
C GLN A 223 26.62 -5.07 22.62
N GLU A 224 25.36 -5.10 23.10
CA GLU A 224 24.61 -6.35 23.22
C GLU A 224 24.40 -7.03 21.86
N ALA A 225 24.15 -8.33 21.89
CA ALA A 225 23.86 -9.10 20.68
C ALA A 225 22.45 -8.75 20.16
N TYR A 226 22.33 -8.48 18.86
CA TYR A 226 21.10 -8.28 18.12
C TYR A 226 21.32 -8.56 16.64
N VAL A 227 20.24 -8.65 15.86
CA VAL A 227 20.29 -8.72 14.39
C VAL A 227 19.21 -7.83 13.78
N ILE A 228 19.53 -7.19 12.66
CA ILE A 228 18.59 -6.42 11.83
C ILE A 228 18.50 -7.08 10.46
N TYR A 229 17.31 -7.48 10.07
CA TYR A 229 17.04 -8.01 8.73
C TYR A 229 16.45 -6.91 7.85
N PHE A 230 17.19 -6.49 6.83
CA PHE A 230 16.73 -5.55 5.81
C PHE A 230 16.17 -6.35 4.63
N ALA A 231 14.85 -6.39 4.51
CA ALA A 231 14.14 -7.12 3.47
C ALA A 231 13.46 -6.16 2.49
N GLY A 232 13.82 -6.25 1.21
CA GLY A 232 13.27 -5.44 0.12
C GLY A 232 14.30 -5.16 -0.96
N GLY A 233 13.79 -4.77 -2.15
CA GLY A 233 14.62 -4.29 -3.25
C GLY A 233 14.85 -2.79 -3.20
N SER A 234 15.85 -2.29 -3.92
CA SER A 234 16.11 -0.86 -4.13
C SER A 234 16.01 -0.51 -5.62
N SER A 235 15.55 0.70 -5.91
CA SER A 235 15.49 1.24 -7.27
C SER A 235 16.19 2.59 -7.43
N ASP A 236 16.71 3.16 -6.33
CA ASP A 236 17.29 4.51 -6.29
C ASP A 236 18.74 4.56 -5.80
N GLY A 237 19.39 3.39 -5.63
CA GLY A 237 20.77 3.28 -5.15
C GLY A 237 20.94 3.39 -3.63
N SER A 238 19.85 3.48 -2.87
CA SER A 238 19.91 3.58 -1.41
C SER A 238 20.44 2.30 -0.75
N LEU A 239 20.23 1.12 -1.36
CA LEU A 239 20.72 -0.14 -0.81
C LEU A 239 22.24 -0.15 -0.67
N GLU A 240 22.95 0.25 -1.71
CA GLU A 240 24.40 0.30 -1.75
C GLU A 240 24.94 1.34 -0.76
N GLU A 241 24.23 2.45 -0.58
CA GLU A 241 24.56 3.48 0.41
C GLU A 241 24.47 2.92 1.84
N TRP A 242 23.41 2.19 2.16
CA TRP A 242 23.21 1.62 3.50
C TRP A 242 24.11 0.43 3.78
N GLN A 243 24.41 -0.40 2.79
CA GLN A 243 25.39 -1.48 2.92
C GLN A 243 26.78 -0.90 3.24
N ARG A 244 27.17 0.18 2.57
CA ARG A 244 28.42 0.90 2.85
C ARG A 244 28.41 1.49 4.25
N LEU A 245 27.33 2.16 4.65
CA LEU A 245 27.19 2.71 6.00
C LEU A 245 27.28 1.62 7.07
N ALA A 246 26.66 0.47 6.88
CA ALA A 246 26.77 -0.66 7.81
C ALA A 246 28.20 -1.17 7.94
N GLN A 247 28.99 -1.18 6.86
CA GLN A 247 30.42 -1.51 6.87
C GLN A 247 31.23 -0.46 7.61
N GLU A 248 31.02 0.84 7.34
CA GLU A 248 31.69 1.96 8.03
C GLU A 248 31.43 1.94 9.54
N LEU A 249 30.22 1.53 9.94
CA LEU A 249 29.81 1.40 11.33
C LEU A 249 30.25 0.05 11.96
N ASN A 250 30.98 -0.80 11.24
CA ASN A 250 31.44 -2.12 11.69
C ASN A 250 30.32 -3.03 12.19
N MET A 251 29.15 -2.98 11.58
CA MET A 251 28.00 -3.76 12.04
C MET A 251 28.13 -5.27 11.77
N GLY A 252 28.92 -5.68 10.77
CA GLY A 252 29.18 -7.09 10.46
C GLY A 252 27.88 -7.89 10.28
N GLU A 253 27.79 -9.02 10.99
CA GLU A 253 26.59 -9.90 10.93
C GLU A 253 25.35 -9.32 11.61
N LYS A 254 25.48 -8.22 12.35
CA LYS A 254 24.33 -7.52 12.96
C LYS A 254 23.39 -6.88 11.96
N ALA A 255 23.84 -6.58 10.73
CA ALA A 255 23.05 -5.99 9.65
C ALA A 255 23.03 -6.90 8.42
N GLN A 256 21.89 -7.57 8.18
CA GLN A 256 21.72 -8.54 7.10
C GLN A 256 20.79 -7.99 6.02
N PHE A 257 21.29 -7.85 4.81
CA PHE A 257 20.53 -7.37 3.63
C PHE A 257 20.09 -8.56 2.78
N LEU A 258 18.80 -8.89 2.83
CA LEU A 258 18.26 -10.14 2.28
C LEU A 258 17.72 -9.99 0.85
N GLY A 259 17.64 -8.75 0.31
CA GLY A 259 16.95 -8.51 -0.94
C GLY A 259 15.42 -8.67 -0.81
N SER A 260 14.74 -8.95 -1.92
CA SER A 260 13.28 -9.09 -1.93
C SER A 260 12.86 -10.41 -1.28
N VAL A 261 12.04 -10.34 -0.23
CA VAL A 261 11.49 -11.50 0.49
C VAL A 261 9.96 -11.41 0.43
N GLN A 262 9.27 -12.49 0.07
CA GLN A 262 7.81 -12.51 -0.14
C GLN A 262 7.21 -13.88 0.23
N GLY A 263 5.87 -13.93 0.40
CA GLY A 263 5.13 -15.17 0.67
C GLY A 263 5.60 -15.87 1.94
N ALA A 264 5.67 -17.19 1.91
CA ALA A 264 6.05 -18.02 3.07
C ALA A 264 7.42 -17.65 3.66
N ALA A 265 8.39 -17.26 2.82
CA ALA A 265 9.70 -16.81 3.31
C ALA A 265 9.61 -15.49 4.13
N LEU A 266 8.69 -14.61 3.79
CA LEU A 266 8.42 -13.40 4.59
C LEU A 266 7.72 -13.76 5.91
N ASP A 267 6.82 -14.73 5.88
CA ASP A 267 6.12 -15.20 7.08
C ASP A 267 7.13 -15.80 8.08
N GLU A 268 8.02 -16.69 7.60
CA GLU A 268 9.10 -17.27 8.40
C GLU A 268 10.08 -16.21 8.93
N LEU A 269 10.44 -15.24 8.10
CA LEU A 269 11.31 -14.13 8.51
C LEU A 269 10.63 -13.27 9.59
N THR A 270 9.33 -13.01 9.44
CA THR A 270 8.55 -12.26 10.44
C THR A 270 8.55 -12.98 11.79
N ASP A 271 8.35 -14.30 11.80
CA ASP A 271 8.39 -15.12 13.02
C ASP A 271 9.80 -15.18 13.65
N GLN A 272 10.86 -14.90 12.90
CA GLN A 272 12.22 -14.77 13.42
C GLN A 272 12.52 -13.39 14.03
N CYS A 273 11.65 -12.42 13.90
CA CYS A 273 11.84 -11.07 14.40
C CYS A 273 10.99 -10.81 15.65
N ASP A 274 11.43 -9.94 16.52
CA ASP A 274 10.73 -9.57 17.76
C ASP A 274 9.97 -8.25 17.58
N ILE A 275 10.49 -7.37 16.72
CA ILE A 275 9.87 -6.09 16.39
C ILE A 275 10.09 -5.75 14.91
N GLY A 276 9.17 -4.94 14.37
CA GLY A 276 9.28 -4.34 13.06
C GLY A 276 9.75 -2.89 13.09
N MET A 277 10.25 -2.40 11.95
CA MET A 277 10.57 -0.99 11.74
C MET A 277 9.60 -0.39 10.73
N GLY A 278 8.86 0.65 11.15
CA GLY A 278 8.08 1.54 10.28
C GLY A 278 8.97 2.53 9.49
N GLY A 279 8.37 3.61 8.98
CA GLY A 279 9.13 4.69 8.32
C GLY A 279 9.81 5.59 9.34
N LEU A 280 11.12 5.82 9.21
CA LEU A 280 11.88 6.76 10.05
C LEU A 280 12.36 8.01 9.29
N GLY A 281 12.17 8.09 7.98
CA GLY A 281 12.65 9.20 7.17
C GLY A 281 11.59 9.79 6.23
N ILE A 282 10.31 9.60 6.51
CA ILE A 282 9.21 10.08 5.67
C ILE A 282 9.18 11.61 5.62
N HIS A 283 9.54 12.31 6.70
CA HIS A 283 9.71 13.76 6.75
C HIS A 283 10.64 14.30 5.63
N ARG A 284 11.64 13.51 5.19
CA ARG A 284 12.54 13.85 4.07
C ARG A 284 11.81 13.99 2.73
N LEU A 285 10.59 13.41 2.64
CA LEU A 285 9.72 13.50 1.47
C LEU A 285 8.75 14.69 1.57
N GLY A 286 8.82 15.47 2.64
CA GLY A 286 7.92 16.61 2.88
C GLY A 286 6.50 16.19 3.28
N GLN A 287 6.28 14.94 3.66
CA GLN A 287 4.99 14.44 4.13
C GLN A 287 4.88 14.65 5.63
N THR A 288 3.79 15.26 6.08
CA THR A 288 3.48 15.46 7.51
C THR A 288 2.60 14.36 8.09
N VAL A 289 1.84 13.68 7.23
CA VAL A 289 1.02 12.51 7.56
C VAL A 289 1.25 11.42 6.52
N SER A 290 1.45 10.21 6.96
CA SER A 290 1.56 9.06 6.06
C SER A 290 0.96 7.81 6.70
N ARG A 291 0.37 6.94 5.88
CA ARG A 291 -0.33 5.72 6.30
C ARG A 291 0.29 4.49 5.61
N PRO A 292 1.53 4.10 5.98
CA PRO A 292 2.28 3.05 5.27
C PRO A 292 1.63 1.67 5.41
N LEU A 293 1.58 0.91 4.31
CA LEU A 293 1.04 -0.45 4.30
C LEU A 293 1.75 -1.38 5.29
N LYS A 294 3.08 -1.25 5.44
CA LYS A 294 3.85 -2.12 6.34
C LYS A 294 3.45 -2.01 7.81
N GLN A 295 3.04 -0.81 8.29
CA GLN A 295 2.57 -0.62 9.65
C GLN A 295 1.23 -1.36 9.87
N ARG A 296 0.33 -1.33 8.87
CA ARG A 296 -0.90 -2.12 8.88
C ARG A 296 -0.62 -3.61 8.87
N GLU A 297 0.36 -4.03 8.07
CA GLU A 297 0.78 -5.42 8.01
C GLU A 297 1.39 -5.89 9.34
N TYR A 298 2.28 -5.10 9.95
CA TYR A 298 2.82 -5.42 11.27
C TYR A 298 1.73 -5.52 12.33
N MET A 299 0.78 -4.57 12.35
CA MET A 299 -0.36 -4.60 13.26
C MET A 299 -1.22 -5.86 13.05
N ALA A 300 -1.53 -6.19 11.80
CA ALA A 300 -2.32 -7.36 11.46
C ALA A 300 -1.62 -8.69 11.75
N ARG A 301 -0.31 -8.75 11.57
CA ARG A 301 0.50 -9.92 11.95
C ARG A 301 0.70 -10.02 13.46
N GLY A 302 0.52 -8.92 14.20
CA GLY A 302 0.82 -8.86 15.63
C GLY A 302 2.31 -8.75 15.93
N LEU A 303 3.10 -8.20 15.01
CA LEU A 303 4.52 -7.88 15.21
C LEU A 303 4.62 -6.44 15.76
N PRO A 304 5.01 -6.22 17.02
CA PRO A 304 5.23 -4.88 17.57
C PRO A 304 6.24 -4.11 16.72
N PHE A 305 6.09 -2.79 16.62
CA PHE A 305 6.98 -2.01 15.77
C PHE A 305 7.22 -0.60 16.31
N PHE A 306 8.29 0.04 15.82
CA PHE A 306 8.55 1.46 16.04
C PHE A 306 8.55 2.22 14.73
N TYR A 307 8.18 3.50 14.76
CA TYR A 307 8.02 4.35 13.58
C TYR A 307 8.15 5.83 13.96
N ALA A 308 8.38 6.73 12.98
CA ALA A 308 8.52 8.15 13.23
C ALA A 308 7.45 9.00 12.53
N VAL A 309 6.94 8.55 11.37
CA VAL A 309 5.93 9.32 10.63
C VAL A 309 4.64 9.50 11.45
N ASN A 310 4.03 10.67 11.37
CA ASN A 310 2.69 10.86 11.95
C ASN A 310 1.68 9.98 11.20
N ASP A 311 1.19 8.94 11.88
CA ASP A 311 0.16 8.03 11.40
C ASP A 311 -1.00 8.02 12.38
N PRO A 312 -2.08 8.79 12.10
CA PRO A 312 -3.17 8.98 13.04
C PRO A 312 -4.03 7.74 13.29
N ASP A 313 -3.82 6.66 12.52
CA ASP A 313 -4.56 5.41 12.67
C ASP A 313 -3.89 4.43 13.64
N MET A 314 -2.71 4.76 14.16
CA MET A 314 -2.01 3.91 15.11
C MET A 314 -2.51 4.11 16.54
N PRO A 315 -2.60 3.03 17.34
CA PRO A 315 -3.02 3.15 18.74
C PRO A 315 -1.98 3.89 19.60
N GLU A 316 -2.44 4.47 20.71
CA GLU A 316 -1.57 5.07 21.74
C GLU A 316 -0.85 4.00 22.61
N ASP A 317 -1.17 2.72 22.44
CA ASP A 317 -0.50 1.63 23.18
C ASP A 317 0.93 1.43 22.69
N GLU A 318 1.89 2.01 23.46
CA GLU A 318 3.32 1.95 23.16
C GLU A 318 3.91 0.52 23.14
N ARG A 319 3.18 -0.47 23.63
CA ARG A 319 3.57 -1.87 23.50
C ARG A 319 3.29 -2.43 22.10
N MET A 320 2.23 -1.96 21.44
CA MET A 320 1.90 -2.35 20.08
C MET A 320 2.79 -1.62 19.08
N CYS A 321 2.90 -0.29 19.24
CA CYS A 321 3.73 0.51 18.36
C CYS A 321 4.29 1.73 19.08
N ARG A 322 5.59 1.98 18.93
CA ARG A 322 6.28 3.10 19.57
C ARG A 322 6.56 4.20 18.57
N HIS A 323 6.02 5.39 18.84
CA HIS A 323 6.28 6.57 18.02
C HIS A 323 7.60 7.24 18.43
N LEU A 324 8.46 7.53 17.45
CA LEU A 324 9.73 8.22 17.59
C LEU A 324 9.65 9.62 16.95
N PRO A 325 10.57 10.56 17.26
CA PRO A 325 10.60 11.86 16.61
C PRO A 325 10.68 11.77 15.09
N ASP A 326 9.80 12.49 14.37
CA ASP A 326 9.75 12.54 12.90
C ASP A 326 10.69 13.64 12.36
N ASP A 327 11.97 13.49 12.65
CA ASP A 327 13.05 14.37 12.25
C ASP A 327 14.36 13.59 12.05
N GLU A 328 15.50 14.26 11.98
CA GLU A 328 16.82 13.62 11.84
C GLU A 328 17.45 13.15 13.17
N THR A 329 16.76 13.24 14.29
CA THR A 329 17.23 12.75 15.58
C THR A 329 17.50 11.25 15.51
N ILE A 330 18.70 10.84 15.87
CA ILE A 330 19.05 9.42 15.91
C ILE A 330 18.37 8.79 17.12
N PRO A 331 17.56 7.73 16.94
CA PRO A 331 16.92 7.04 18.06
C PRO A 331 17.94 6.42 19.03
N ASP A 332 17.54 6.22 20.28
CA ASP A 332 18.35 5.44 21.22
C ASP A 332 18.26 3.94 20.91
N GLY A 333 19.37 3.34 20.47
CA GLY A 333 19.44 1.92 20.13
C GLY A 333 19.21 1.00 21.34
N ALA A 334 19.58 1.43 22.55
CA ALA A 334 19.32 0.67 23.77
C ALA A 334 17.80 0.61 24.08
N GLU A 335 17.08 1.72 23.85
CA GLU A 335 15.62 1.75 23.96
C GLU A 335 14.93 0.85 22.94
N ILE A 336 15.39 0.86 21.69
CA ILE A 336 14.89 -0.06 20.64
C ILE A 336 15.09 -1.51 21.07
N LEU A 337 16.28 -1.84 21.59
CA LEU A 337 16.58 -3.20 22.02
C LEU A 337 15.77 -3.62 23.24
N ARG A 338 15.54 -2.69 24.19
CA ARG A 338 14.66 -2.91 25.35
C ARG A 338 13.23 -3.20 24.88
N PHE A 339 12.70 -2.41 23.97
CA PHE A 339 11.37 -2.63 23.38
C PHE A 339 11.22 -4.01 22.75
N ALA A 340 12.24 -4.48 22.01
CA ALA A 340 12.25 -5.84 21.46
C ALA A 340 12.21 -6.91 22.55
N LYS A 341 13.03 -6.76 23.59
CA LYS A 341 13.12 -7.73 24.71
C LYS A 341 11.84 -7.81 25.53
N GLU A 342 11.18 -6.68 25.80
CA GLU A 342 9.95 -6.62 26.57
C GLU A 342 8.78 -7.27 25.82
N ASN A 343 8.68 -7.02 24.51
CA ASN A 343 7.55 -7.47 23.73
C ASN A 343 7.61 -8.96 23.34
N ARG A 344 8.81 -9.54 23.21
CA ARG A 344 8.95 -10.98 22.94
C ARG A 344 8.38 -11.87 24.05
N LEU A 345 8.18 -11.33 25.26
CA LEU A 345 7.66 -12.05 26.42
C LEU A 345 6.15 -11.96 26.56
N ASP A 346 5.47 -11.10 25.79
CA ASP A 346 4.02 -10.94 25.85
C ASP A 346 3.34 -11.84 24.80
N ALA A 347 2.98 -13.02 25.20
CA ALA A 347 2.33 -14.00 24.31
C ALA A 347 0.94 -13.55 23.81
N GLU A 348 0.26 -12.62 24.50
CA GLU A 348 -1.06 -12.14 24.13
C GLU A 348 -1.02 -10.90 23.20
N LEU A 349 0.11 -10.21 23.14
CA LEU A 349 0.25 -8.99 22.36
C LEU A 349 -0.07 -9.17 20.86
N PRO A 350 0.38 -10.26 20.19
CA PRO A 350 0.04 -10.48 18.78
C PRO A 350 -1.47 -10.56 18.53
N ALA A 351 -2.21 -11.23 19.39
CA ALA A 351 -3.66 -11.36 19.27
C ALA A 351 -4.38 -10.01 19.50
N ARG A 352 -3.93 -9.20 20.46
CA ARG A 352 -4.47 -7.85 20.71
C ARG A 352 -4.22 -6.92 19.53
N MET A 353 -3.02 -6.93 18.97
CA MET A 353 -2.67 -6.15 17.79
C MET A 353 -3.53 -6.52 16.58
N ARG A 354 -3.75 -7.82 16.34
CA ARG A 354 -4.64 -8.29 15.27
C ARG A 354 -6.09 -7.86 15.50
N ALA A 355 -6.59 -7.90 16.74
CA ALA A 355 -7.92 -7.43 17.07
C ALA A 355 -8.07 -5.94 16.71
N TYR A 356 -7.09 -5.11 17.09
CA TYR A 356 -7.05 -3.70 16.68
C TYR A 356 -7.06 -3.53 15.15
N ALA A 357 -6.25 -4.32 14.43
CA ALA A 357 -6.19 -4.24 12.97
C ALA A 357 -7.53 -4.57 12.32
N ARG A 358 -8.25 -5.58 12.82
CA ARG A 358 -9.59 -5.95 12.33
C ARG A 358 -10.61 -4.85 12.60
N GLU A 359 -10.59 -4.26 13.78
CA GLU A 359 -11.58 -3.28 14.21
C GLU A 359 -11.36 -1.92 13.53
N HIS A 360 -10.11 -1.47 13.36
CA HIS A 360 -9.80 -0.10 12.95
C HIS A 360 -9.14 0.00 11.57
N LEU A 361 -8.37 -1.01 11.16
CA LEU A 361 -7.56 -0.96 9.94
C LEU A 361 -8.07 -1.87 8.82
N GLY A 362 -9.21 -2.56 8.98
CA GLY A 362 -9.80 -3.39 7.94
C GLY A 362 -10.26 -2.58 6.73
N TRP A 363 -10.18 -3.17 5.53
CA TRP A 363 -10.70 -2.54 4.31
C TRP A 363 -12.21 -2.32 4.36
N GLU A 364 -12.95 -3.15 5.08
CA GLU A 364 -14.41 -2.98 5.29
C GLU A 364 -14.70 -1.66 5.98
N GLN A 365 -13.93 -1.31 7.00
CA GLN A 365 -14.08 -0.05 7.72
C GLN A 365 -13.84 1.16 6.82
N GLN A 366 -12.97 1.01 5.82
CA GLN A 366 -12.70 2.07 4.84
C GLN A 366 -13.79 2.17 3.78
N PHE A 367 -14.38 1.06 3.36
CA PHE A 367 -15.37 1.06 2.28
C PHE A 367 -16.80 1.33 2.73
N LYS A 368 -17.19 1.00 3.97
CA LYS A 368 -18.53 1.29 4.49
C LYS A 368 -18.92 2.76 4.29
N PRO A 369 -18.14 3.75 4.77
CA PRO A 369 -18.49 5.16 4.57
C PRO A 369 -18.47 5.61 3.09
N VAL A 370 -17.63 4.98 2.25
CA VAL A 370 -17.61 5.24 0.80
C VAL A 370 -18.92 4.79 0.15
N LEU A 371 -19.38 3.57 0.47
CA LEU A 371 -20.62 3.00 -0.06
C LEU A 371 -21.83 3.79 0.42
N GLU A 372 -21.87 4.18 1.69
CA GLU A 372 -22.92 5.04 2.28
C GLU A 372 -23.00 6.39 1.58
N ARG A 373 -21.86 7.04 1.36
CA ARG A 373 -21.77 8.35 0.67
C ARG A 373 -22.30 8.27 -0.76
N LEU A 374 -22.17 7.12 -1.41
CA LEU A 374 -22.63 6.87 -2.78
C LEU A 374 -24.06 6.32 -2.85
N GLY A 375 -24.70 6.04 -1.72
CA GLY A 375 -26.03 5.44 -1.67
C GLY A 375 -26.06 3.98 -2.13
N ILE A 376 -24.96 3.26 -2.02
CA ILE A 376 -24.84 1.83 -2.36
C ILE A 376 -25.06 1.03 -1.08
N PRO A 377 -26.17 0.27 -0.96
CA PRO A 377 -26.46 -0.50 0.24
C PRO A 377 -25.47 -1.67 0.39
N TRP A 378 -25.04 -1.93 1.59
CA TRP A 378 -24.14 -3.04 1.93
C TRP A 378 -24.69 -3.89 3.09
N ASN A 379 -24.30 -5.14 3.17
CA ASN A 379 -24.61 -6.04 4.26
C ASN A 379 -23.34 -6.83 4.59
N GLU A 380 -22.99 -6.91 5.87
CA GLU A 380 -21.94 -7.84 6.27
C GLU A 380 -22.43 -9.28 6.03
N THR A 381 -21.77 -10.01 5.16
CA THR A 381 -21.92 -11.45 5.10
C THR A 381 -21.21 -12.01 6.34
N SER A 382 -21.98 -12.58 7.28
CA SER A 382 -21.40 -13.32 8.40
C SER A 382 -20.41 -14.34 7.83
N SER A 383 -19.14 -14.22 8.22
CA SER A 383 -18.17 -15.28 7.94
C SER A 383 -18.66 -16.55 8.63
N ILE A 384 -19.19 -17.48 7.85
CA ILE A 384 -19.53 -18.83 8.31
C ILE A 384 -18.25 -19.65 8.34
#